data_09595250e5d862f4f294443d2ff616c4
#
_entry.id   09595250e5d862f4f294443d2ff616c4
#
_cell.length_a   1.000
_cell.length_b   1.000
_cell.length_c   1.000
_cell.angle_alpha   90.00
_cell.angle_beta   90.00
_cell.angle_gamma   90.00
#
_symmetry.space_group_name_H-M   'P 1'
#
loop_
_entity.id
_entity.type
_entity.pdbx_description
1 polymer ?
#
loop_
_entity_poly.entity_id
_entity_poly.type
_entity_poly.pdbx_seq_one_letter_code
_entity_poly.pdbx_strand_id
1 'polypeptide(L)'
;IKVFCHEEKCKEQFDALNDELRENAASANTFANILMPIMMNIGNLLYVLVAVVGGALALSGVVGNSITIGVIASFLQLTKSFTQPVTQISQQFNSIVMALAGAERIFELMDEEPEVDNGYVTLVNAKYDKNGELVETPEKTNIWAWKHPHEDGTTTYTQVRGDVRFFDVDFGYNPDKIVLHDITLYAEPGQKVAFVGATGAGKTTITNLINRFYDLADGKIRYDGININKIKKADLRRSLGIVLQDTNLFTGTIRDNIRYGRLDATDEEVMAAAQLANADDFIRRLPDGYDTVIDGDGGSLSQGQCQLLSIARAAVAD
;
A
#
# COMPACT_ATOMS: atom_id res chain seq x y z
N ILE A 1 28.20 -8.86 4.78
CA ILE A 1 29.29 -8.81 3.78
C ILE A 1 30.61 -9.11 4.47
N LYS A 2 31.08 -8.25 5.41
CA LYS A 2 32.39 -8.39 6.08
C LYS A 2 32.56 -9.70 6.85
N VAL A 3 31.53 -10.17 7.55
CA VAL A 3 31.57 -11.42 8.34
C VAL A 3 31.86 -12.66 7.49
N PHE A 4 31.49 -12.65 6.23
CA PHE A 4 31.67 -13.76 5.29
C PHE A 4 32.72 -13.49 4.21
N CYS A 5 33.48 -12.38 4.32
CA CYS A 5 34.52 -11.95 3.36
C CYS A 5 34.00 -11.92 1.90
N HIS A 6 32.77 -11.40 1.71
CA HIS A 6 32.13 -11.35 0.40
C HIS A 6 32.26 -9.97 -0.28
N GLU A 7 33.23 -9.13 0.16
CA GLU A 7 33.39 -7.75 -0.32
C GLU A 7 33.65 -7.70 -1.81
N GLU A 8 34.59 -8.51 -2.31
CA GLU A 8 34.95 -8.50 -3.75
C GLU A 8 33.76 -8.91 -4.63
N LYS A 9 33.06 -9.98 -4.25
CA LYS A 9 31.87 -10.44 -4.99
C LYS A 9 30.74 -9.42 -4.99
N CYS A 10 30.51 -8.76 -3.85
CA CYS A 10 29.51 -7.69 -3.76
C CYS A 10 29.91 -6.46 -4.57
N LYS A 11 31.22 -6.16 -4.62
CA LYS A 11 31.73 -5.06 -5.43
C LYS A 11 31.56 -5.35 -6.92
N GLU A 12 31.89 -6.55 -7.39
CA GLU A 12 31.67 -6.95 -8.79
C GLU A 12 30.19 -6.82 -9.18
N GLN A 13 29.26 -7.28 -8.29
CA GLN A 13 27.83 -7.15 -8.54
C GLN A 13 27.37 -5.69 -8.55
N PHE A 14 27.90 -4.88 -7.64
CA PHE A 14 27.61 -3.45 -7.60
C PHE A 14 28.12 -2.73 -8.84
N ASP A 15 29.36 -3.01 -9.26
CA ASP A 15 29.98 -2.40 -10.44
C ASP A 15 29.16 -2.75 -11.71
N ALA A 16 28.70 -3.99 -11.85
CA ALA A 16 27.88 -4.40 -12.98
C ALA A 16 26.52 -3.63 -13.02
N LEU A 17 25.82 -3.54 -11.89
CA LEU A 17 24.57 -2.78 -11.78
C LEU A 17 24.77 -1.28 -11.98
N ASN A 18 25.89 -0.74 -11.48
CA ASN A 18 26.24 0.67 -11.64
C ASN A 18 26.57 1.01 -13.09
N ASP A 19 27.24 0.12 -13.82
CA ASP A 19 27.50 0.27 -15.25
C ASP A 19 26.21 0.22 -16.06
N GLU A 20 25.30 -0.69 -15.77
CA GLU A 20 23.97 -0.75 -16.39
C GLU A 20 23.17 0.53 -16.13
N LEU A 21 23.16 1.00 -14.88
CA LEU A 21 22.53 2.27 -14.51
C LEU A 21 23.13 3.45 -15.27
N ARG A 22 24.46 3.49 -15.38
CA ARG A 22 25.18 4.55 -16.12
C ARG A 22 24.79 4.55 -17.60
N GLU A 23 24.73 3.40 -18.26
CA GLU A 23 24.34 3.29 -19.66
C GLU A 23 22.89 3.72 -19.90
N ASN A 24 21.97 3.25 -19.05
CA ASN A 24 20.57 3.63 -19.12
C ASN A 24 20.36 5.12 -18.85
N ALA A 25 21.03 5.67 -17.83
CA ALA A 25 20.97 7.09 -17.52
C ALA A 25 21.60 7.96 -18.62
N ALA A 26 22.73 7.54 -19.19
CA ALA A 26 23.38 8.24 -20.31
C ALA A 26 22.48 8.26 -21.55
N SER A 27 21.86 7.12 -21.89
CA SER A 27 20.91 7.01 -23.00
C SER A 27 19.70 7.90 -22.78
N ALA A 28 19.06 7.83 -21.63
CA ALA A 28 17.91 8.67 -21.29
C ALA A 28 18.23 10.17 -21.35
N ASN A 29 19.37 10.58 -20.76
CA ASN A 29 19.82 11.97 -20.81
C ASN A 29 20.18 12.42 -22.22
N THR A 30 20.76 11.56 -23.03
CA THR A 30 21.09 11.88 -24.43
C THR A 30 19.82 12.16 -25.22
N PHE A 31 18.82 11.27 -25.14
CA PHE A 31 17.53 11.47 -25.83
C PHE A 31 16.78 12.71 -25.30
N ALA A 32 16.77 12.94 -23.99
CA ALA A 32 16.09 14.11 -23.40
C ALA A 32 16.75 15.44 -23.79
N ASN A 33 18.09 15.48 -23.89
CA ASN A 33 18.82 16.75 -24.06
C ASN A 33 19.28 17.03 -25.51
N ILE A 34 19.25 16.05 -26.43
CA ILE A 34 19.70 16.25 -27.80
C ILE A 34 18.74 17.11 -28.64
N LEU A 35 17.46 17.10 -28.32
CA LEU A 35 16.41 17.76 -29.09
C LEU A 35 16.60 19.28 -29.10
N MET A 36 16.92 19.86 -27.95
CA MET A 36 17.06 21.33 -27.82
C MET A 36 18.21 21.91 -28.65
N PRO A 37 19.46 21.37 -28.60
CA PRO A 37 20.52 21.81 -29.48
C PRO A 37 20.21 21.64 -30.96
N ILE A 38 19.57 20.56 -31.36
CA ILE A 38 19.14 20.31 -32.75
C ILE A 38 18.18 21.41 -33.21
N MET A 39 17.13 21.69 -32.43
CA MET A 39 16.14 22.70 -32.76
C MET A 39 16.76 24.12 -32.85
N MET A 40 17.68 24.47 -31.93
CA MET A 40 18.43 25.72 -31.98
C MET A 40 19.28 25.82 -33.25
N ASN A 41 19.98 24.76 -33.63
CA ASN A 41 20.82 24.78 -34.82
C ASN A 41 19.99 24.85 -36.10
N ILE A 42 18.88 24.16 -36.18
CA ILE A 42 17.89 24.27 -37.30
C ILE A 42 17.39 25.70 -37.41
N GLY A 43 17.01 26.33 -36.29
CA GLY A 43 16.58 27.73 -36.26
C GLY A 43 17.66 28.71 -36.75
N ASN A 44 18.94 28.51 -36.35
CA ASN A 44 20.05 29.32 -36.82
C ASN A 44 20.32 29.10 -38.31
N LEU A 45 20.29 27.87 -38.79
CA LEU A 45 20.47 27.52 -40.21
C LEU A 45 19.37 28.14 -41.07
N LEU A 46 18.12 28.08 -40.63
CA LEU A 46 16.99 28.73 -41.28
C LEU A 46 17.16 30.25 -41.33
N TYR A 47 17.63 30.86 -40.24
CA TYR A 47 17.94 32.29 -40.19
C TYR A 47 18.98 32.69 -41.24
N VAL A 48 20.11 31.95 -41.33
CA VAL A 48 21.15 32.19 -42.33
C VAL A 48 20.62 31.99 -43.76
N LEU A 49 19.83 30.96 -43.98
CA LEU A 49 19.28 30.66 -45.29
C LEU A 49 18.32 31.82 -45.76
N VAL A 50 17.46 32.27 -44.87
CA VAL A 50 16.57 33.43 -45.14
C VAL A 50 17.37 34.69 -45.43
N ALA A 51 18.43 34.95 -44.67
CA ALA A 51 19.30 36.11 -44.92
C ALA A 51 19.99 36.08 -46.29
N VAL A 52 20.58 34.91 -46.63
CA VAL A 52 21.29 34.72 -47.90
C VAL A 52 20.37 34.76 -49.10
N VAL A 53 19.26 34.00 -49.04
CA VAL A 53 18.27 33.95 -50.13
C VAL A 53 17.58 35.32 -50.31
N GLY A 54 17.16 35.95 -49.19
CA GLY A 54 16.55 37.28 -49.20
C GLY A 54 17.47 38.35 -49.77
N GLY A 55 18.76 38.32 -49.36
CA GLY A 55 19.80 39.20 -49.90
C GLY A 55 20.04 39.00 -51.42
N ALA A 56 20.19 37.71 -51.85
CA ALA A 56 20.35 37.37 -53.25
C ALA A 56 19.17 37.83 -54.13
N LEU A 57 17.93 37.61 -53.64
CA LEU A 57 16.71 38.06 -54.36
C LEU A 57 16.62 39.59 -54.43
N ALA A 58 17.02 40.32 -53.41
CA ALA A 58 17.06 41.77 -53.41
C ALA A 58 18.09 42.31 -54.38
N LEU A 59 19.25 41.68 -54.50
CA LEU A 59 20.32 42.07 -55.41
C LEU A 59 20.08 41.68 -56.89
N SER A 60 19.37 40.56 -57.12
CA SER A 60 19.11 40.05 -58.48
C SER A 60 18.12 40.89 -59.31
N GLY A 61 17.36 41.75 -58.63
CA GLY A 61 16.31 42.58 -59.29
C GLY A 61 15.14 41.77 -59.87
N VAL A 62 15.11 40.45 -59.71
CA VAL A 62 14.09 39.53 -60.27
C VAL A 62 12.68 39.85 -59.70
N VAL A 63 12.60 40.32 -58.50
CA VAL A 63 11.35 40.61 -57.78
C VAL A 63 11.06 42.13 -57.75
N GLY A 64 11.80 42.90 -58.51
CA GLY A 64 11.68 44.38 -58.53
C GLY A 64 12.03 44.97 -57.15
N ASN A 65 11.49 46.18 -56.85
CA ASN A 65 11.74 46.88 -55.59
C ASN A 65 10.91 46.32 -54.39
N SER A 66 10.26 45.16 -54.55
CA SER A 66 9.40 44.58 -53.54
C SER A 66 10.14 43.99 -52.32
N ILE A 67 11.40 43.57 -52.46
CA ILE A 67 12.23 43.07 -51.39
C ILE A 67 13.19 44.15 -50.92
N THR A 68 12.85 44.87 -49.89
CA THR A 68 13.71 45.87 -49.24
C THR A 68 14.48 45.24 -48.06
N ILE A 69 15.55 45.91 -47.63
CA ILE A 69 16.27 45.52 -46.40
C ILE A 69 15.36 45.44 -45.19
N GLY A 70 14.33 46.30 -45.09
CA GLY A 70 13.33 46.28 -44.03
C GLY A 70 12.47 45.03 -44.08
N VAL A 71 12.09 44.57 -45.27
CA VAL A 71 11.30 43.32 -45.45
C VAL A 71 12.15 42.08 -45.01
N ILE A 72 13.44 42.06 -45.40
CA ILE A 72 14.35 40.97 -44.98
C ILE A 72 14.52 40.97 -43.46
N ALA A 73 14.75 42.13 -42.84
CA ALA A 73 14.88 42.26 -41.38
C ALA A 73 13.61 41.82 -40.64
N SER A 74 12.44 42.22 -41.15
CA SER A 74 11.15 41.80 -40.57
C SER A 74 10.93 40.29 -40.70
N PHE A 75 11.30 39.69 -41.83
CA PHE A 75 11.17 38.24 -42.03
C PHE A 75 12.13 37.44 -41.16
N LEU A 76 13.36 37.91 -40.96
CA LEU A 76 14.32 37.34 -40.04
C LEU A 76 13.81 37.37 -38.58
N GLN A 77 13.16 38.50 -38.18
CA GLN A 77 12.56 38.62 -36.87
C GLN A 77 11.39 37.64 -36.69
N LEU A 78 10.53 37.52 -37.72
CA LEU A 78 9.43 36.54 -37.71
C LEU A 78 9.92 35.09 -37.63
N THR A 79 11.00 34.78 -38.37
CA THR A 79 11.62 33.45 -38.32
C THR A 79 12.08 33.11 -36.91
N LYS A 80 12.74 34.04 -36.20
CA LYS A 80 13.13 33.85 -34.79
C LYS A 80 11.94 33.68 -33.88
N SER A 81 10.92 34.54 -34.06
CA SER A 81 9.67 34.47 -33.24
C SER A 81 8.89 33.19 -33.47
N PHE A 82 9.00 32.57 -34.66
CA PHE A 82 8.37 31.27 -34.94
C PHE A 82 9.14 30.07 -34.37
N THR A 83 10.47 30.14 -34.37
CA THR A 83 11.32 29.03 -33.85
C THR A 83 11.13 28.83 -32.35
N GLN A 84 10.89 29.91 -31.58
CA GLN A 84 10.78 29.87 -30.14
C GLN A 84 9.56 29.04 -29.65
N PRO A 85 8.30 29.23 -30.15
CA PRO A 85 7.17 28.37 -29.80
C PRO A 85 7.37 26.90 -30.16
N VAL A 86 8.01 26.62 -31.30
CA VAL A 86 8.30 25.21 -31.71
C VAL A 86 9.21 24.53 -30.70
N THR A 87 10.25 25.23 -30.22
CA THR A 87 11.13 24.70 -29.17
C THR A 87 10.38 24.47 -27.85
N GLN A 88 9.48 25.40 -27.46
CA GLN A 88 8.68 25.25 -26.25
C GLN A 88 7.70 24.05 -26.33
N ILE A 89 7.06 23.86 -27.49
CA ILE A 89 6.16 22.70 -27.71
C ILE A 89 6.95 21.41 -27.57
N SER A 90 8.16 21.34 -28.15
CA SER A 90 9.02 20.17 -28.05
C SER A 90 9.44 19.83 -26.61
N GLN A 91 9.68 20.86 -25.78
CA GLN A 91 9.95 20.66 -24.34
C GLN A 91 8.71 20.18 -23.59
N GLN A 92 7.53 20.72 -23.91
CA GLN A 92 6.28 20.30 -23.29
C GLN A 92 5.93 18.84 -23.62
N PHE A 93 6.34 18.36 -24.80
CA PHE A 93 6.11 16.96 -25.18
C PHE A 93 6.79 15.98 -24.24
N ASN A 94 8.03 16.24 -23.84
CA ASN A 94 8.74 15.43 -22.85
C ASN A 94 8.03 15.45 -21.49
N SER A 95 7.55 16.60 -21.05
CA SER A 95 6.80 16.72 -19.79
C SER A 95 5.48 15.94 -19.82
N ILE A 96 4.80 15.93 -20.97
CA ILE A 96 3.56 15.15 -21.16
C ILE A 96 3.87 13.63 -21.08
N VAL A 97 4.92 13.16 -21.73
CA VAL A 97 5.32 11.75 -21.70
C VAL A 97 5.63 11.30 -20.26
N MET A 98 6.38 12.12 -19.51
CA MET A 98 6.67 11.84 -18.09
C MET A 98 5.41 11.86 -17.22
N ALA A 99 4.50 12.79 -17.47
CA ALA A 99 3.23 12.87 -16.76
C ALA A 99 2.33 11.67 -17.06
N LEU A 100 2.28 11.21 -18.32
CA LEU A 100 1.53 10.00 -18.71
C LEU A 100 2.07 8.75 -18.05
N ALA A 101 3.41 8.56 -18.01
CA ALA A 101 4.02 7.43 -17.31
C ALA A 101 3.75 7.44 -15.79
N GLY A 102 3.69 8.63 -15.17
CA GLY A 102 3.26 8.77 -13.78
C GLY A 102 1.78 8.48 -13.58
N ALA A 103 0.93 8.97 -14.48
CA ALA A 103 -0.51 8.74 -14.46
C ALA A 103 -0.87 7.26 -14.64
N GLU A 104 -0.19 6.54 -15.54
CA GLU A 104 -0.37 5.11 -15.75
C GLU A 104 -0.25 4.32 -14.44
N ARG A 105 0.82 4.56 -13.67
CA ARG A 105 1.03 3.88 -12.38
C ARG A 105 -0.05 4.22 -11.34
N ILE A 106 -0.54 5.46 -11.36
CA ILE A 106 -1.62 5.88 -10.44
C ILE A 106 -2.94 5.20 -10.84
N PHE A 107 -3.25 5.18 -12.13
CA PHE A 107 -4.47 4.54 -12.63
C PHE A 107 -4.41 3.01 -12.45
N GLU A 108 -3.26 2.38 -12.69
CA GLU A 108 -3.05 0.96 -12.41
C GLU A 108 -3.42 0.62 -10.96
N LEU A 109 -2.97 1.42 -10.00
CA LEU A 109 -3.37 1.24 -8.59
C LEU A 109 -4.85 1.55 -8.33
N MET A 110 -5.43 2.55 -9.02
CA MET A 110 -6.84 2.91 -8.84
C MET A 110 -7.80 1.90 -9.49
N ASP A 111 -7.35 1.22 -10.53
CA ASP A 111 -8.12 0.23 -11.27
C ASP A 111 -7.98 -1.19 -10.67
N GLU A 112 -7.15 -1.36 -9.62
CA GLU A 112 -7.08 -2.61 -8.87
C GLU A 112 -8.46 -2.98 -8.33
N GLU A 113 -8.86 -4.22 -8.57
CA GLU A 113 -10.16 -4.70 -8.13
C GLU A 113 -10.23 -4.76 -6.59
N PRO A 114 -11.29 -4.18 -5.99
CA PRO A 114 -11.46 -4.25 -4.54
C PRO A 114 -11.69 -5.70 -4.09
N GLU A 115 -11.31 -5.98 -2.84
CA GLU A 115 -11.53 -7.29 -2.25
C GLU A 115 -13.01 -7.69 -2.31
N VAL A 116 -13.29 -8.85 -2.93
CA VAL A 116 -14.66 -9.38 -3.03
C VAL A 116 -15.12 -9.87 -1.65
N ASP A 117 -16.26 -9.40 -1.18
CA ASP A 117 -16.90 -9.86 0.06
C ASP A 117 -18.36 -10.25 -0.17
N ASN A 118 -18.61 -11.56 -0.27
CA ASN A 118 -19.95 -12.13 -0.41
C ASN A 118 -20.55 -12.52 0.96
N GLY A 119 -19.95 -12.10 2.06
CA GLY A 119 -20.46 -12.34 3.42
C GLY A 119 -21.77 -11.58 3.67
N TYR A 120 -22.67 -12.21 4.40
CA TYR A 120 -23.97 -11.63 4.77
C TYR A 120 -24.27 -11.72 6.29
N VAL A 121 -23.49 -12.49 7.02
CA VAL A 121 -23.51 -12.53 8.48
C VAL A 121 -22.74 -11.35 9.03
N THR A 122 -23.35 -10.61 9.96
CA THR A 122 -22.78 -9.36 10.51
C THR A 122 -22.53 -9.48 12.00
N LEU A 123 -21.59 -8.69 12.51
CA LEU A 123 -21.28 -8.58 13.93
C LEU A 123 -22.10 -7.45 14.56
N VAL A 124 -22.84 -7.77 15.61
CA VAL A 124 -23.72 -6.81 16.30
C VAL A 124 -23.50 -6.84 17.82
N ASN A 125 -23.81 -5.73 18.50
CA ASN A 125 -23.95 -5.74 19.95
C ASN A 125 -25.23 -6.49 20.33
N ALA A 126 -25.18 -7.32 21.34
CA ALA A 126 -26.28 -8.14 21.78
C ALA A 126 -26.49 -8.08 23.29
N LYS A 127 -27.70 -8.40 23.71
CA LYS A 127 -28.06 -8.60 25.12
C LYS A 127 -29.00 -9.79 25.26
N TYR A 128 -29.04 -10.37 26.43
CA TYR A 128 -30.05 -11.40 26.76
C TYR A 128 -31.36 -10.74 27.09
N ASP A 129 -32.43 -11.20 26.49
CA ASP A 129 -33.79 -10.80 26.80
C ASP A 129 -34.29 -11.46 28.11
N LYS A 130 -35.54 -11.19 28.48
CA LYS A 130 -36.16 -11.77 29.70
C LYS A 130 -36.34 -13.30 29.64
N ASN A 131 -36.28 -13.87 28.42
CA ASN A 131 -36.42 -15.31 28.19
C ASN A 131 -35.04 -16.01 28.12
N GLY A 132 -33.94 -15.24 28.22
CA GLY A 132 -32.60 -15.75 28.08
C GLY A 132 -32.15 -15.92 26.62
N GLU A 133 -32.88 -15.35 25.66
CA GLU A 133 -32.50 -15.34 24.25
C GLU A 133 -31.62 -14.14 23.90
N LEU A 134 -30.67 -14.35 22.99
CA LEU A 134 -29.76 -13.31 22.53
C LEU A 134 -30.46 -12.44 21.50
N VAL A 135 -30.52 -11.15 21.73
CA VAL A 135 -31.17 -10.17 20.86
C VAL A 135 -30.22 -9.01 20.57
N GLU A 136 -30.30 -8.45 19.36
CA GLU A 136 -29.55 -7.28 18.96
C GLU A 136 -29.92 -6.05 19.78
N THR A 137 -28.93 -5.21 20.10
CA THR A 137 -29.15 -3.94 20.80
C THR A 137 -28.21 -2.86 20.21
N PRO A 138 -28.66 -1.59 20.13
CA PRO A 138 -27.80 -0.49 19.75
C PRO A 138 -26.83 -0.06 20.86
N GLU A 139 -27.06 -0.52 22.11
CA GLU A 139 -26.23 -0.20 23.25
C GLU A 139 -24.93 -0.99 23.24
N LYS A 140 -23.82 -0.39 23.68
CA LYS A 140 -22.56 -1.10 23.90
C LYS A 140 -22.67 -1.96 25.16
N THR A 141 -22.70 -3.27 25.00
CA THR A 141 -22.95 -4.24 26.07
C THR A 141 -21.76 -5.12 26.39
N ASN A 142 -20.66 -5.00 25.66
CA ASN A 142 -19.52 -5.92 25.68
C ASN A 142 -19.89 -7.40 25.40
N ILE A 143 -21.08 -7.62 24.81
CA ILE A 143 -21.51 -8.91 24.30
C ILE A 143 -21.69 -8.76 22.80
N TRP A 144 -20.90 -9.50 22.04
CA TRP A 144 -20.97 -9.53 20.59
C TRP A 144 -21.69 -10.79 20.12
N ALA A 145 -22.47 -10.66 19.05
CA ALA A 145 -23.15 -11.78 18.42
C ALA A 145 -23.07 -11.69 16.90
N TRP A 146 -23.03 -12.86 16.28
CA TRP A 146 -23.22 -13.03 14.86
C TRP A 146 -24.70 -12.98 14.53
N LYS A 147 -25.14 -12.00 13.78
CA LYS A 147 -26.48 -11.90 13.19
C LYS A 147 -26.49 -12.65 11.87
N HIS A 148 -27.11 -13.82 11.85
CA HIS A 148 -27.17 -14.71 10.70
C HIS A 148 -28.60 -14.75 10.14
N PRO A 149 -28.91 -14.01 9.06
CA PRO A 149 -30.16 -14.13 8.34
C PRO A 149 -30.18 -15.43 7.54
N HIS A 150 -31.36 -16.09 7.51
CA HIS A 150 -31.59 -17.32 6.77
C HIS A 150 -32.53 -17.06 5.59
N GLU A 151 -32.51 -17.96 4.60
CA GLU A 151 -33.35 -17.87 3.39
C GLU A 151 -34.87 -17.92 3.67
N ASP A 152 -35.26 -18.53 4.78
CA ASP A 152 -36.65 -18.60 5.24
C ASP A 152 -37.15 -17.30 5.92
N GLY A 153 -36.31 -16.26 5.95
CA GLY A 153 -36.60 -14.97 6.60
C GLY A 153 -36.35 -14.93 8.09
N THR A 154 -35.92 -16.04 8.71
CA THR A 154 -35.54 -16.07 10.12
C THR A 154 -34.15 -15.50 10.33
N THR A 155 -33.84 -15.01 11.53
CA THR A 155 -32.52 -14.53 11.91
C THR A 155 -32.12 -15.21 13.20
N THR A 156 -30.90 -15.81 13.21
CA THR A 156 -30.35 -16.37 14.44
C THR A 156 -29.20 -15.49 14.95
N TYR A 157 -29.07 -15.43 16.27
CA TYR A 157 -28.00 -14.72 16.96
C TYR A 157 -27.11 -15.74 17.68
N THR A 158 -25.83 -15.76 17.36
CA THR A 158 -24.84 -16.65 17.97
C THR A 158 -23.80 -15.80 18.69
N GLN A 159 -23.64 -15.98 19.99
CA GLN A 159 -22.63 -15.24 20.76
C GLN A 159 -21.22 -15.51 20.22
N VAL A 160 -20.44 -14.45 20.05
CA VAL A 160 -19.01 -14.56 19.72
C VAL A 160 -18.27 -15.13 20.94
N ARG A 161 -17.64 -16.28 20.76
CA ARG A 161 -16.89 -16.98 21.81
C ARG A 161 -15.48 -17.36 21.38
N GLY A 162 -15.21 -17.34 20.07
CA GLY A 162 -13.91 -17.66 19.52
C GLY A 162 -13.68 -19.17 19.31
N ASP A 163 -14.75 -19.97 19.07
CA ASP A 163 -14.61 -21.36 18.61
C ASP A 163 -14.19 -21.39 17.14
N VAL A 164 -12.99 -21.87 16.84
CA VAL A 164 -12.46 -21.97 15.47
C VAL A 164 -12.25 -23.43 15.11
N ARG A 165 -12.77 -23.83 13.96
CA ARG A 165 -12.65 -25.22 13.48
C ARG A 165 -12.34 -25.26 12.00
N PHE A 166 -11.31 -26.04 11.63
CA PHE A 166 -10.93 -26.38 10.27
C PHE A 166 -11.38 -27.80 9.96
N PHE A 167 -11.89 -28.00 8.76
CA PHE A 167 -12.35 -29.32 8.28
C PHE A 167 -11.78 -29.54 6.89
N ASP A 168 -10.86 -30.49 6.79
CA ASP A 168 -10.26 -31.00 5.56
C ASP A 168 -9.79 -29.84 4.64
N VAL A 169 -9.01 -28.92 5.18
CA VAL A 169 -8.61 -27.71 4.46
C VAL A 169 -7.34 -27.93 3.66
N ASP A 170 -7.48 -27.83 2.34
CA ASP A 170 -6.37 -27.70 1.39
C ASP A 170 -6.22 -26.25 0.96
N PHE A 171 -5.00 -25.73 0.96
CA PHE A 171 -4.73 -24.37 0.55
C PHE A 171 -3.33 -24.17 -0.02
N GLY A 172 -3.26 -23.38 -1.11
CA GLY A 172 -2.03 -22.85 -1.69
C GLY A 172 -2.24 -21.43 -2.19
N TYR A 173 -1.22 -20.58 -2.08
CA TYR A 173 -1.25 -19.22 -2.62
C TYR A 173 -1.27 -19.22 -4.16
N ASN A 174 -0.71 -20.26 -4.76
CA ASN A 174 -0.77 -20.53 -6.20
C ASN A 174 -1.38 -21.92 -6.43
N PRO A 175 -2.18 -22.10 -7.48
CA PRO A 175 -2.83 -23.39 -7.78
C PRO A 175 -1.84 -24.57 -7.88
N ASP A 176 -0.62 -24.29 -8.35
CA ASP A 176 0.41 -25.32 -8.57
C ASP A 176 1.19 -25.72 -7.30
N LYS A 177 0.98 -25.00 -6.19
CA LYS A 177 1.72 -25.23 -4.96
C LYS A 177 0.83 -25.18 -3.72
N ILE A 178 0.34 -26.33 -3.32
CA ILE A 178 -0.40 -26.50 -2.06
C ILE A 178 0.57 -26.38 -0.87
N VAL A 179 0.17 -25.61 0.13
CA VAL A 179 0.94 -25.34 1.36
C VAL A 179 0.33 -26.04 2.56
N LEU A 180 -0.99 -26.14 2.62
CA LEU A 180 -1.73 -26.86 3.63
C LEU A 180 -2.42 -28.05 2.96
N HIS A 181 -2.29 -29.23 3.55
CA HIS A 181 -2.88 -30.47 3.05
C HIS A 181 -3.75 -31.10 4.12
N ASP A 182 -5.03 -31.28 3.83
CA ASP A 182 -5.99 -32.00 4.69
C ASP A 182 -5.94 -31.55 6.17
N ILE A 183 -5.93 -30.24 6.39
CA ILE A 183 -5.81 -29.68 7.72
C ILE A 183 -7.14 -29.72 8.44
N THR A 184 -7.20 -30.52 9.49
CA THR A 184 -8.29 -30.56 10.45
C THR A 184 -7.75 -30.19 11.84
N LEU A 185 -8.24 -29.09 12.39
CA LEU A 185 -7.85 -28.58 13.71
C LEU A 185 -9.02 -27.85 14.36
N TYR A 186 -8.95 -27.67 15.66
CA TYR A 186 -9.91 -26.89 16.42
C TYR A 186 -9.23 -26.11 17.55
N ALA A 187 -9.86 -24.99 17.91
CA ALA A 187 -9.55 -24.20 19.09
C ALA A 187 -10.87 -23.83 19.77
N GLU A 188 -11.09 -24.32 20.98
CA GLU A 188 -12.27 -24.03 21.77
C GLU A 188 -12.18 -22.65 22.46
N PRO A 189 -13.31 -22.04 22.84
CA PRO A 189 -13.32 -20.76 23.56
C PRO A 189 -12.38 -20.76 24.77
N GLY A 190 -11.51 -19.76 24.83
CA GLY A 190 -10.51 -19.62 25.90
C GLY A 190 -9.28 -20.55 25.78
N GLN A 191 -9.24 -21.44 24.81
CA GLN A 191 -8.09 -22.32 24.57
C GLN A 191 -6.95 -21.55 23.93
N LYS A 192 -5.71 -21.83 24.39
CA LYS A 192 -4.47 -21.35 23.76
C LYS A 192 -3.88 -22.45 22.89
N VAL A 193 -3.74 -22.20 21.62
CA VAL A 193 -3.16 -23.14 20.63
C VAL A 193 -1.86 -22.55 20.09
N ALA A 194 -0.79 -23.35 20.10
CA ALA A 194 0.49 -22.98 19.53
C ALA A 194 0.82 -23.83 18.31
N PHE A 195 1.09 -23.19 17.17
CA PHE A 195 1.58 -23.86 15.97
C PHE A 195 3.10 -23.92 15.98
N VAL A 196 3.65 -25.12 15.95
CA VAL A 196 5.10 -25.39 15.96
C VAL A 196 5.50 -26.07 14.65
N GLY A 197 6.62 -25.66 14.08
CA GLY A 197 7.14 -26.26 12.85
C GLY A 197 8.21 -25.38 12.19
N ALA A 198 8.88 -25.89 11.17
CA ALA A 198 9.89 -25.18 10.41
C ALA A 198 9.32 -23.94 9.69
N THR A 199 10.20 -23.03 9.27
CA THR A 199 9.81 -21.92 8.38
C THR A 199 9.24 -22.49 7.08
N GLY A 200 8.10 -21.94 6.63
CA GLY A 200 7.40 -22.43 5.45
C GLY A 200 6.42 -23.60 5.71
N ALA A 201 6.28 -24.09 6.94
CA ALA A 201 5.34 -25.17 7.28
C ALA A 201 3.85 -24.74 7.33
N GLY A 202 3.49 -23.54 6.85
CA GLY A 202 2.10 -23.09 6.77
C GLY A 202 1.52 -22.46 8.06
N LYS A 203 2.30 -22.22 9.11
CA LYS A 203 1.80 -21.62 10.38
C LYS A 203 1.10 -20.28 10.16
N THR A 204 1.75 -19.36 9.45
CA THR A 204 1.19 -18.04 9.10
C THR A 204 0.01 -18.18 8.13
N THR A 205 0.02 -19.20 7.27
CA THR A 205 -1.09 -19.47 6.35
C THR A 205 -2.37 -19.79 7.12
N ILE A 206 -2.30 -20.58 8.21
CA ILE A 206 -3.46 -20.87 9.06
C ILE A 206 -4.06 -19.57 9.63
N THR A 207 -3.23 -18.66 10.17
CA THR A 207 -3.71 -17.39 10.70
C THR A 207 -4.27 -16.46 9.61
N ASN A 208 -3.68 -16.45 8.42
CA ASN A 208 -4.19 -15.71 7.28
C ASN A 208 -5.57 -16.19 6.83
N LEU A 209 -5.81 -17.50 6.87
CA LEU A 209 -7.11 -18.09 6.54
C LEU A 209 -8.17 -17.80 7.61
N ILE A 210 -7.82 -17.79 8.90
CA ILE A 210 -8.74 -17.37 9.98
C ILE A 210 -9.20 -15.92 9.77
N ASN A 211 -8.30 -15.04 9.36
CA ASN A 211 -8.61 -13.63 9.06
C ASN A 211 -9.26 -13.43 7.69
N ARG A 212 -9.45 -14.52 6.94
CA ARG A 212 -10.03 -14.50 5.59
C ARG A 212 -9.34 -13.50 4.68
N PHE A 213 -7.98 -13.42 4.74
CA PHE A 213 -7.19 -12.69 3.74
C PHE A 213 -7.16 -13.42 2.40
N TYR A 214 -7.46 -14.71 2.44
CA TYR A 214 -7.65 -15.57 1.26
C TYR A 214 -8.89 -16.41 1.47
N ASP A 215 -9.67 -16.55 0.42
CA ASP A 215 -10.84 -17.44 0.42
C ASP A 215 -10.40 -18.88 0.08
N LEU A 216 -11.06 -19.87 0.69
CA LEU A 216 -10.77 -21.28 0.49
C LEU A 216 -11.40 -21.78 -0.82
N ALA A 217 -10.64 -22.55 -1.59
CA ALA A 217 -11.15 -23.32 -2.71
C ALA A 217 -11.73 -24.67 -2.26
N ASP A 218 -11.12 -25.30 -1.23
CA ASP A 218 -11.55 -26.59 -0.70
C ASP A 218 -11.48 -26.63 0.83
N GLY A 219 -12.31 -27.48 1.45
CA GLY A 219 -12.46 -27.55 2.88
C GLY A 219 -13.38 -26.49 3.47
N LYS A 220 -13.43 -26.39 4.80
CA LYS A 220 -14.28 -25.42 5.51
C LYS A 220 -13.58 -24.93 6.78
N ILE A 221 -13.71 -23.62 7.03
CA ILE A 221 -13.38 -23.04 8.33
C ILE A 221 -14.68 -22.51 8.94
N ARG A 222 -14.91 -22.86 10.21
CA ARG A 222 -16.05 -22.33 10.97
C ARG A 222 -15.55 -21.49 12.13
N TYR A 223 -16.23 -20.39 12.36
CA TYR A 223 -16.05 -19.51 13.51
C TYR A 223 -17.38 -19.43 14.27
N ASP A 224 -17.37 -19.85 15.53
CA ASP A 224 -18.58 -20.03 16.35
C ASP A 224 -19.68 -20.86 15.63
N GLY A 225 -19.27 -21.90 14.91
CA GLY A 225 -20.18 -22.78 14.16
C GLY A 225 -20.58 -22.27 12.77
N ILE A 226 -20.32 -21.01 12.46
CA ILE A 226 -20.67 -20.36 11.19
C ILE A 226 -19.50 -20.50 10.21
N ASN A 227 -19.76 -20.86 8.94
CA ASN A 227 -18.73 -20.85 7.90
C ASN A 227 -18.23 -19.42 7.69
N ILE A 228 -16.91 -19.18 7.81
CA ILE A 228 -16.31 -17.86 7.70
C ILE A 228 -16.62 -17.16 6.37
N ASN A 229 -16.83 -17.92 5.28
CA ASN A 229 -17.19 -17.35 3.98
C ASN A 229 -18.57 -16.67 3.99
N LYS A 230 -19.44 -16.97 4.97
CA LYS A 230 -20.74 -16.32 5.17
C LYS A 230 -20.62 -15.04 6.00
N ILE A 231 -19.55 -14.87 6.76
CA ILE A 231 -19.34 -13.70 7.62
C ILE A 231 -18.72 -12.59 6.78
N LYS A 232 -19.20 -11.36 6.90
CA LYS A 232 -18.57 -10.20 6.26
C LYS A 232 -17.13 -10.07 6.71
N LYS A 233 -16.21 -9.88 5.76
CA LYS A 233 -14.75 -9.81 6.04
C LYS A 233 -14.42 -8.72 7.06
N ALA A 234 -15.04 -7.54 6.94
CA ALA A 234 -14.85 -6.45 7.89
C ALA A 234 -15.30 -6.81 9.31
N ASP A 235 -16.44 -7.49 9.45
CA ASP A 235 -16.99 -7.89 10.74
C ASP A 235 -16.20 -9.06 11.35
N LEU A 236 -15.73 -10.01 10.52
CA LEU A 236 -14.86 -11.09 10.97
C LEU A 236 -13.55 -10.51 11.55
N ARG A 237 -12.89 -9.65 10.78
CA ARG A 237 -11.61 -9.03 11.19
C ARG A 237 -11.76 -8.14 12.41
N ARG A 238 -12.92 -7.48 12.58
CA ARG A 238 -13.24 -6.68 13.77
C ARG A 238 -13.37 -7.53 15.02
N SER A 239 -13.80 -8.81 14.90
CA SER A 239 -13.91 -9.75 16.03
C SER A 239 -12.58 -10.42 16.40
N LEU A 240 -11.52 -10.16 15.63
CA LEU A 240 -10.20 -10.78 15.77
C LEU A 240 -9.13 -9.72 16.08
N GLY A 241 -8.35 -9.92 17.12
CA GLY A 241 -7.14 -9.16 17.38
C GLY A 241 -5.95 -9.83 16.69
N ILE A 242 -5.35 -9.20 15.69
CA ILE A 242 -4.16 -9.72 15.02
C ILE A 242 -2.90 -8.95 15.42
N VAL A 243 -1.85 -9.69 15.79
CA VAL A 243 -0.51 -9.15 16.01
C VAL A 243 0.45 -9.83 15.06
N LEU A 244 0.99 -9.06 14.13
CA LEU A 244 1.92 -9.56 13.11
C LEU A 244 3.34 -9.69 13.70
N GLN A 245 4.16 -10.55 13.10
CA GLN A 245 5.56 -10.69 13.47
C GLN A 245 6.36 -9.43 13.12
N ASP A 246 6.11 -8.88 11.93
CA ASP A 246 6.68 -7.60 11.51
C ASP A 246 5.75 -6.48 11.98
N THR A 247 6.26 -5.69 12.93
CA THR A 247 5.49 -4.62 13.55
C THR A 247 5.74 -3.31 12.82
N ASN A 248 4.72 -2.82 12.14
CA ASN A 248 4.76 -1.51 11.50
C ASN A 248 4.15 -0.46 12.44
N LEU A 249 4.99 0.48 12.89
CA LEU A 249 4.55 1.64 13.63
C LEU A 249 4.49 2.85 12.70
N PHE A 250 3.54 3.74 12.95
CA PHE A 250 3.39 4.97 12.18
C PHE A 250 4.20 6.09 12.82
N THR A 251 4.67 7.02 12.01
CA THR A 251 5.23 8.27 12.52
C THR A 251 4.15 9.02 13.29
N GLY A 252 4.42 9.28 14.56
CA GLY A 252 3.48 9.89 15.51
C GLY A 252 3.79 9.49 16.95
N THR A 253 2.92 9.84 17.88
CA THR A 253 3.14 9.51 19.31
C THR A 253 2.88 8.01 19.57
N ILE A 254 3.43 7.50 20.67
CA ILE A 254 3.12 6.15 21.16
C ILE A 254 1.62 6.03 21.42
N ARG A 255 1.01 7.05 22.01
CA ARG A 255 -0.43 7.14 22.25
C ARG A 255 -1.23 6.95 20.98
N ASP A 256 -0.89 7.67 19.91
CA ASP A 256 -1.58 7.59 18.63
C ASP A 256 -1.40 6.22 17.98
N ASN A 257 -0.21 5.65 18.09
CA ASN A 257 0.07 4.31 17.60
C ASN A 257 -0.77 3.23 18.28
N ILE A 258 -1.01 3.33 19.59
CA ILE A 258 -1.91 2.40 20.29
C ILE A 258 -3.36 2.68 19.91
N ARG A 259 -3.78 3.98 19.95
CA ARG A 259 -5.15 4.40 19.61
C ARG A 259 -5.57 4.05 18.19
N TYR A 260 -4.62 3.77 17.28
CA TYR A 260 -4.94 3.32 15.93
C TYR A 260 -5.80 2.05 15.90
N GLY A 261 -5.75 1.21 16.92
CA GLY A 261 -6.64 0.05 17.05
C GLY A 261 -8.11 0.44 17.17
N ARG A 262 -8.40 1.56 17.87
CA ARG A 262 -9.75 2.16 17.99
C ARG A 262 -9.59 3.68 18.15
N LEU A 263 -9.93 4.42 17.10
CA LEU A 263 -9.65 5.85 17.00
C LEU A 263 -10.39 6.72 18.03
N ASP A 264 -11.51 6.25 18.55
CA ASP A 264 -12.33 6.90 19.58
C ASP A 264 -11.98 6.46 21.02
N ALA A 265 -10.93 5.67 21.20
CA ALA A 265 -10.48 5.24 22.52
C ALA A 265 -10.00 6.43 23.36
N THR A 266 -10.43 6.45 24.63
CA THR A 266 -9.97 7.45 25.59
C THR A 266 -8.51 7.22 26.00
N ASP A 267 -7.89 8.21 26.63
CA ASP A 267 -6.51 8.06 27.11
C ASP A 267 -6.41 6.97 28.18
N GLU A 268 -7.43 6.82 29.03
CA GLU A 268 -7.50 5.79 30.04
C GLU A 268 -7.57 4.39 29.42
N GLU A 269 -8.35 4.21 28.35
CA GLU A 269 -8.45 2.94 27.61
C GLU A 269 -7.12 2.60 26.92
N VAL A 270 -6.45 3.60 26.33
CA VAL A 270 -5.11 3.43 25.74
C VAL A 270 -4.09 2.99 26.80
N MET A 271 -4.10 3.61 27.97
CA MET A 271 -3.21 3.24 29.07
C MET A 271 -3.54 1.84 29.61
N ALA A 272 -4.81 1.49 29.75
CA ALA A 272 -5.23 0.15 30.18
C ALA A 272 -4.77 -0.92 29.18
N ALA A 273 -4.91 -0.68 27.87
CA ALA A 273 -4.43 -1.58 26.84
C ALA A 273 -2.89 -1.73 26.86
N ALA A 274 -2.16 -0.65 27.11
CA ALA A 274 -0.71 -0.69 27.28
C ALA A 274 -0.29 -1.50 28.52
N GLN A 275 -1.01 -1.39 29.63
CA GLN A 275 -0.80 -2.20 30.82
C GLN A 275 -1.05 -3.68 30.57
N LEU A 276 -2.15 -3.99 29.87
CA LEU A 276 -2.48 -5.37 29.50
C LEU A 276 -1.40 -6.00 28.60
N ALA A 277 -0.82 -5.21 27.71
CA ALA A 277 0.28 -5.62 26.85
C ALA A 277 1.65 -5.64 27.53
N ASN A 278 1.77 -5.26 28.81
CA ASN A 278 3.04 -5.02 29.52
C ASN A 278 3.92 -3.96 28.83
N ALA A 279 3.32 -2.98 28.18
CA ALA A 279 4.03 -1.88 27.54
C ALA A 279 4.16 -0.64 28.42
N ASP A 280 3.26 -0.42 29.37
CA ASP A 280 3.17 0.78 30.21
C ASP A 280 4.47 1.09 30.95
N ASP A 281 5.13 0.09 31.49
CA ASP A 281 6.38 0.27 32.28
C ASP A 281 7.52 0.89 31.45
N PHE A 282 7.74 0.43 30.24
CA PHE A 282 8.78 1.02 29.40
C PHE A 282 8.37 2.37 28.83
N ILE A 283 7.07 2.56 28.50
CA ILE A 283 6.56 3.83 27.99
C ILE A 283 6.78 4.94 29.02
N ARG A 284 6.46 4.71 30.27
CA ARG A 284 6.65 5.69 31.36
C ARG A 284 8.11 6.04 31.66
N ARG A 285 9.06 5.20 31.22
CA ARG A 285 10.51 5.48 31.36
C ARG A 285 11.06 6.33 30.23
N LEU A 286 10.30 6.54 29.16
CA LEU A 286 10.69 7.45 28.10
C LEU A 286 10.54 8.91 28.55
N PRO A 287 11.35 9.85 28.04
CA PRO A 287 11.32 11.25 28.47
C PRO A 287 9.92 11.88 28.40
N ASP A 288 9.18 11.62 27.31
CA ASP A 288 7.85 12.19 27.07
C ASP A 288 6.73 11.15 27.26
N GLY A 289 7.06 9.96 27.81
CA GLY A 289 6.09 8.90 28.09
C GLY A 289 5.25 8.54 26.86
N TYR A 290 3.92 8.58 27.00
CA TYR A 290 2.97 8.29 25.91
C TYR A 290 3.01 9.28 24.74
N ASP A 291 3.52 10.49 24.98
CA ASP A 291 3.64 11.55 23.98
C ASP A 291 4.98 11.50 23.24
N THR A 292 5.84 10.50 23.56
CA THR A 292 7.07 10.24 22.81
C THR A 292 6.75 10.00 21.35
N VAL A 293 7.36 10.80 20.46
CA VAL A 293 7.21 10.67 19.01
C VAL A 293 8.12 9.56 18.49
N ILE A 294 7.55 8.68 17.70
CA ILE A 294 8.24 7.60 17.02
C ILE A 294 8.31 7.93 15.53
N ASP A 295 9.50 7.83 14.95
CA ASP A 295 9.62 7.82 13.49
C ASP A 295 9.16 6.46 12.94
N GLY A 296 8.71 6.44 11.67
CA GLY A 296 8.27 5.22 11.01
C GLY A 296 9.28 4.07 11.22
N ASP A 297 8.78 2.84 11.36
CA ASP A 297 9.54 1.63 11.71
C ASP A 297 10.08 1.55 13.14
N GLY A 298 9.67 2.48 14.04
CA GLY A 298 10.01 2.40 15.47
C GLY A 298 11.46 2.73 15.80
N GLY A 299 12.15 3.52 15.00
CA GLY A 299 13.59 3.78 14.97
C GLY A 299 14.37 3.92 16.27
N SER A 300 13.74 4.33 17.38
CA SER A 300 14.36 4.43 18.72
C SER A 300 13.97 3.28 19.66
N LEU A 301 13.04 2.40 19.27
CA LEU A 301 12.54 1.31 20.09
C LEU A 301 13.16 -0.02 19.67
N SER A 302 13.32 -0.94 20.64
CA SER A 302 13.67 -2.31 20.31
C SER A 302 12.51 -3.04 19.63
N GLN A 303 12.81 -4.07 18.84
CA GLN A 303 11.78 -4.88 18.18
C GLN A 303 10.75 -5.44 19.18
N GLY A 304 11.20 -5.86 20.38
CA GLY A 304 10.30 -6.32 21.43
C GLY A 304 9.35 -5.21 21.92
N GLN A 305 9.84 -3.98 22.09
CA GLN A 305 8.99 -2.83 22.45
C GLN A 305 7.97 -2.49 21.35
N CYS A 306 8.38 -2.52 20.08
CA CYS A 306 7.47 -2.36 18.95
C CYS A 306 6.37 -3.43 18.96
N GLN A 307 6.73 -4.68 19.28
CA GLN A 307 5.77 -5.78 19.38
C GLN A 307 4.78 -5.58 20.55
N LEU A 308 5.23 -5.10 21.70
CA LEU A 308 4.34 -4.78 22.82
C LEU A 308 3.35 -3.66 22.46
N LEU A 309 3.77 -2.64 21.70
CA LEU A 309 2.87 -1.61 21.20
C LEU A 309 1.84 -2.17 20.22
N SER A 310 2.22 -3.11 19.38
CA SER A 310 1.28 -3.78 18.47
C SER A 310 0.27 -4.65 19.22
N ILE A 311 0.69 -5.29 20.32
CA ILE A 311 -0.24 -6.01 21.22
C ILE A 311 -1.20 -5.02 21.88
N ALA A 312 -0.71 -3.87 22.37
CA ALA A 312 -1.55 -2.84 22.95
C ALA A 312 -2.56 -2.26 21.94
N ARG A 313 -2.13 -2.09 20.66
CA ARG A 313 -3.00 -1.70 19.56
C ARG A 313 -4.12 -2.70 19.31
N ALA A 314 -3.84 -3.99 19.37
CA ALA A 314 -4.85 -5.03 19.26
C ALA A 314 -5.78 -5.05 20.48
N ALA A 315 -5.24 -4.84 21.69
CA ALA A 315 -6.01 -4.85 22.93
C ALA A 315 -6.96 -3.66 23.09
N VAL A 316 -6.65 -2.49 22.51
CA VAL A 316 -7.53 -1.31 22.58
C VAL A 316 -8.71 -1.41 21.60
N ALA A 317 -8.60 -2.28 20.60
CA ALA A 317 -9.64 -2.50 19.59
C ALA A 317 -10.89 -3.20 20.14
N ASP A 318 -10.75 -3.93 21.26
CA ASP A 318 -11.80 -4.72 21.91
C ASP A 318 -12.82 -3.88 22.74
#